data_1de4d2f5a693fb5cbcd3ffbd74d956ae
#
_entry.id   1de4d2f5a693fb5cbcd3ffbd74d956ae
#
_cell.length_a   1.000
_cell.length_b   1.000
_cell.length_c   1.000
_cell.angle_alpha   90.00
_cell.angle_beta   90.00
_cell.angle_gamma   90.00
#
_symmetry.space_group_name_H-M   'P 1'
#
loop_
_entity.id
_entity.type
_entity.pdbx_description
1 polymer ?
#
loop_
_entity_poly.entity_id
_entity_poly.type
_entity_poly.pdbx_seq_one_letter_code
_entity_poly.pdbx_strand_id
1 'polypeptide(L)'
;MNCSAFQIKTFKAYDGAEIHYVDVGSGQPMIYVCGFGSTIASQAPFIDAMRSRGRIIVLDQRAFGTTPATGEMGVHQSARDVKALMEALELPHVVLYGYSMGAAVTFSYISQFGTAGLSKIILGDMSPKLINEGDWALGLYQGHYTRSMYEKDLELIRTDYKRFALIVAEGLLFQNSPQHARNFTGTADEIRARIL
;
A
#
# COMPACT_ATOMS: atom_id res chain seq x y z
N MET A 1 13.18 13.51 16.44
CA MET A 1 12.75 12.19 16.95
C MET A 1 13.55 11.14 16.18
N ASN A 2 14.39 10.36 16.89
CA ASN A 2 15.14 9.28 16.24
C ASN A 2 14.11 8.23 15.76
N CYS A 3 13.89 8.12 14.46
CA CYS A 3 13.28 6.93 13.90
C CYS A 3 14.19 5.76 14.26
N SER A 4 13.78 4.92 15.21
CA SER A 4 14.44 3.65 15.44
C SER A 4 14.35 2.87 14.16
N ALA A 5 15.48 2.71 13.47
CA ALA A 5 15.53 1.97 12.23
C ALA A 5 15.14 0.52 12.53
N PHE A 6 14.00 0.07 12.01
CA PHE A 6 13.62 -1.35 12.06
C PHE A 6 14.67 -2.17 11.31
N GLN A 7 14.95 -3.36 11.82
CA GLN A 7 15.79 -4.31 11.08
C GLN A 7 15.02 -4.77 9.83
N ILE A 8 15.48 -4.34 8.66
CA ILE A 8 14.97 -4.83 7.38
C ILE A 8 15.43 -6.26 7.19
N LYS A 9 14.48 -7.14 6.88
CA LYS A 9 14.66 -8.53 6.51
C LYS A 9 14.31 -8.69 5.04
N THR A 10 14.73 -9.79 4.44
CA THR A 10 14.43 -10.11 3.04
C THR A 10 13.88 -11.52 2.91
N PHE A 11 13.04 -11.74 1.90
CA PHE A 11 12.66 -13.09 1.44
C PHE A 11 12.64 -13.10 -0.08
N LYS A 12 12.65 -14.29 -0.66
CA LYS A 12 12.51 -14.47 -2.11
C LYS A 12 11.07 -14.80 -2.47
N ALA A 13 10.50 -14.00 -3.36
CA ALA A 13 9.23 -14.28 -3.98
C ALA A 13 9.32 -15.47 -4.96
N TYR A 14 8.19 -15.97 -5.46
CA TYR A 14 8.14 -17.15 -6.34
C TYR A 14 8.96 -17.02 -7.62
N ASP A 15 9.12 -15.80 -8.14
CA ASP A 15 9.95 -15.49 -9.31
C ASP A 15 11.41 -15.21 -8.97
N GLY A 16 11.82 -15.41 -7.72
CA GLY A 16 13.18 -15.16 -7.22
C GLY A 16 13.48 -13.71 -6.87
N ALA A 17 12.54 -12.78 -7.06
CA ALA A 17 12.72 -11.39 -6.66
C ALA A 17 12.90 -11.28 -5.15
N GLU A 18 13.82 -10.42 -4.72
CA GLU A 18 14.05 -10.12 -3.31
C GLU A 18 13.10 -9.03 -2.84
N ILE A 19 12.31 -9.34 -1.82
CA ILE A 19 11.34 -8.43 -1.22
C ILE A 19 11.76 -8.13 0.20
N HIS A 20 11.72 -6.86 0.56
CA HIS A 20 12.12 -6.37 1.87
C HIS A 20 10.92 -6.19 2.79
N TYR A 21 11.10 -6.55 4.06
CA TYR A 21 10.04 -6.46 5.06
C TYR A 21 10.59 -6.22 6.47
N VAL A 22 9.71 -5.82 7.36
CA VAL A 22 9.94 -5.81 8.81
C VAL A 22 8.94 -6.75 9.47
N ASP A 23 9.35 -7.33 10.59
CA ASP A 23 8.56 -8.26 11.39
C ASP A 23 8.89 -8.00 12.86
N VAL A 24 7.98 -7.35 13.55
CA VAL A 24 8.17 -6.87 14.92
C VAL A 24 6.95 -7.14 15.79
N GLY A 25 7.16 -7.18 17.11
CA GLY A 25 6.12 -7.57 18.07
C GLY A 25 5.96 -9.08 18.17
N SER A 26 4.90 -9.54 18.81
CA SER A 26 4.66 -10.97 19.05
C SER A 26 3.15 -11.27 19.10
N GLY A 27 2.80 -12.56 19.01
CA GLY A 27 1.41 -13.03 19.02
C GLY A 27 0.84 -13.22 17.62
N GLN A 28 -0.47 -12.99 17.45
CA GLN A 28 -1.14 -13.20 16.17
C GLN A 28 -0.57 -12.29 15.08
N PRO A 29 -0.12 -12.84 13.95
CA PRO A 29 0.49 -12.05 12.89
C PRO A 29 -0.54 -11.21 12.15
N MET A 30 -0.23 -9.92 11.96
CA MET A 30 -0.90 -9.03 11.04
C MET A 30 0.07 -8.63 9.94
N ILE A 31 -0.28 -8.93 8.69
CA ILE A 31 0.41 -8.38 7.53
C ILE A 31 -0.30 -7.09 7.14
N TYR A 32 0.44 -5.99 7.14
CA TYR A 32 -0.05 -4.69 6.67
C TYR A 32 0.52 -4.39 5.28
N VAL A 33 -0.37 -4.30 4.31
CA VAL A 33 -0.05 -3.94 2.92
C VAL A 33 -0.35 -2.47 2.72
N CYS A 34 0.70 -1.71 2.48
CA CYS A 34 0.65 -0.25 2.41
C CYS A 34 -0.04 0.26 1.14
N GLY A 35 -0.49 1.51 1.17
CA GLY A 35 -0.99 2.23 0.02
C GLY A 35 0.11 2.61 -0.99
N PHE A 36 -0.31 3.19 -2.11
CA PHE A 36 0.58 3.65 -3.17
C PHE A 36 1.61 4.66 -2.64
N GLY A 37 2.88 4.47 -3.00
CA GLY A 37 3.97 5.33 -2.55
C GLY A 37 4.38 5.20 -1.08
N SER A 38 3.66 4.41 -0.29
CA SER A 38 4.01 4.18 1.12
C SER A 38 5.08 3.11 1.27
N THR A 39 5.94 3.29 2.27
CA THR A 39 7.08 2.43 2.55
C THR A 39 7.13 2.07 4.03
N ILE A 40 7.92 1.08 4.40
CA ILE A 40 8.21 0.75 5.80
C ILE A 40 8.66 2.01 6.57
N ALA A 41 9.53 2.82 5.97
CA ALA A 41 10.03 4.04 6.58
C ALA A 41 8.92 5.07 6.83
N SER A 42 8.02 5.28 5.86
CA SER A 42 6.90 6.21 6.01
C SER A 42 5.84 5.73 7.01
N GLN A 43 5.76 4.41 7.22
CA GLN A 43 4.82 3.78 8.14
C GLN A 43 5.42 3.51 9.54
N ALA A 44 6.63 3.97 9.81
CA ALA A 44 7.31 3.72 11.09
C ALA A 44 6.47 4.09 12.32
N PRO A 45 5.76 5.23 12.38
CA PRO A 45 4.90 5.56 13.52
C PRO A 45 3.75 4.56 13.73
N PHE A 46 3.15 4.06 12.64
CA PHE A 46 2.10 3.04 12.71
C PHE A 46 2.66 1.70 13.19
N ILE A 47 3.80 1.28 12.65
CA ILE A 47 4.49 0.05 13.05
C ILE A 47 4.85 0.08 14.53
N ASP A 48 5.40 1.20 15.03
CA ASP A 48 5.73 1.38 16.44
C ASP A 48 4.51 1.31 17.35
N ALA A 49 3.40 1.91 16.94
CA ALA A 49 2.14 1.85 17.70
C ALA A 49 1.55 0.43 17.74
N MET A 50 1.70 -0.33 16.67
CA MET A 50 1.09 -1.66 16.53
C MET A 50 1.94 -2.77 17.16
N ARG A 51 3.27 -2.69 17.12
CA ARG A 51 4.14 -3.75 17.68
C ARG A 51 3.96 -4.01 19.18
N SER A 52 3.46 -3.04 19.92
CA SER A 52 3.10 -3.21 21.34
C SER A 52 1.78 -3.93 21.55
N ARG A 53 0.97 -4.08 20.50
CA ARG A 53 -0.37 -4.68 20.53
C ARG A 53 -0.43 -6.07 19.90
N GLY A 54 0.60 -6.44 19.12
CA GLY A 54 0.65 -7.72 18.41
C GLY A 54 1.88 -7.82 17.51
N ARG A 55 1.99 -8.93 16.77
CA ARG A 55 3.01 -9.10 15.73
C ARG A 55 2.56 -8.39 14.46
N ILE A 56 3.33 -7.42 14.01
CA ILE A 56 3.09 -6.71 12.76
C ILE A 56 4.21 -6.97 11.77
N ILE A 57 3.83 -7.30 10.54
CA ILE A 57 4.70 -7.55 9.41
C ILE A 57 4.32 -6.57 8.32
N VAL A 58 5.28 -5.82 7.81
CA VAL A 58 5.08 -4.82 6.75
C VAL A 58 6.12 -5.05 5.69
N LEU A 59 5.71 -5.13 4.44
CA LEU A 59 6.63 -5.26 3.30
C LEU A 59 6.66 -3.98 2.48
N ASP A 60 7.84 -3.64 1.97
CA ASP A 60 7.97 -2.69 0.88
C ASP A 60 7.56 -3.43 -0.41
N GLN A 61 6.49 -3.00 -1.05
CA GLN A 61 6.08 -3.58 -2.34
C GLN A 61 7.14 -3.29 -3.40
N ARG A 62 7.19 -4.07 -4.48
CA ARG A 62 8.16 -3.88 -5.58
C ARG A 62 8.14 -2.43 -6.07
N ALA A 63 9.31 -1.86 -6.29
CA ALA A 63 9.56 -0.46 -6.65
C ALA A 63 9.25 0.57 -5.57
N PHE A 64 8.91 0.15 -4.34
CA PHE A 64 8.72 1.04 -3.21
C PHE A 64 9.77 0.81 -2.13
N GLY A 65 10.12 1.89 -1.42
CA GLY A 65 11.05 1.83 -0.30
C GLY A 65 12.40 1.22 -0.68
N THR A 66 12.74 0.13 -0.01
CA THR A 66 14.01 -0.56 -0.22
C THR A 66 13.90 -1.79 -1.15
N THR A 67 12.68 -2.20 -1.53
CA THR A 67 12.48 -3.32 -2.46
C THR A 67 12.74 -2.89 -3.90
N PRO A 68 13.64 -3.56 -4.63
CA PRO A 68 13.92 -3.23 -6.03
C PRO A 68 12.72 -3.37 -6.96
N ALA A 69 12.74 -2.61 -8.07
CA ALA A 69 11.80 -2.78 -9.19
C ALA A 69 12.23 -3.96 -10.07
N THR A 70 11.86 -5.18 -9.69
CA THR A 70 12.27 -6.41 -10.39
C THR A 70 11.06 -7.29 -10.73
N GLY A 71 11.13 -7.93 -11.88
CA GLY A 71 10.10 -8.84 -12.36
C GLY A 71 8.78 -8.14 -12.72
N GLU A 72 7.70 -8.90 -12.69
CA GLU A 72 6.34 -8.36 -12.84
C GLU A 72 5.99 -7.46 -11.65
N MET A 73 5.27 -6.37 -11.90
CA MET A 73 4.81 -5.42 -10.89
C MET A 73 3.30 -5.23 -10.95
N GLY A 74 2.76 -4.56 -9.93
CA GLY A 74 1.35 -4.24 -9.84
C GLY A 74 0.60 -5.09 -8.84
N VAL A 75 -0.69 -4.82 -8.73
CA VAL A 75 -1.56 -5.36 -7.66
C VAL A 75 -1.59 -6.89 -7.63
N HIS A 76 -1.62 -7.55 -8.80
CA HIS A 76 -1.65 -9.01 -8.87
C HIS A 76 -0.34 -9.64 -8.41
N GLN A 77 0.79 -9.05 -8.79
CA GLN A 77 2.09 -9.53 -8.34
C GLN A 77 2.31 -9.26 -6.85
N SER A 78 1.92 -8.09 -6.35
CA SER A 78 1.99 -7.79 -4.92
C SER A 78 1.18 -8.79 -4.08
N ALA A 79 0.04 -9.26 -4.59
CA ALA A 79 -0.73 -10.31 -3.93
C ALA A 79 0.02 -11.66 -3.86
N ARG A 80 0.75 -12.02 -4.92
CA ARG A 80 1.64 -13.20 -4.93
C ARG A 80 2.80 -13.04 -3.96
N ASP A 81 3.36 -11.83 -3.86
CA ASP A 81 4.44 -11.53 -2.91
C ASP A 81 3.95 -11.65 -1.45
N VAL A 82 2.73 -11.19 -1.14
CA VAL A 82 2.10 -11.39 0.17
C VAL A 82 1.91 -12.88 0.46
N LYS A 83 1.45 -13.67 -0.53
CA LYS A 83 1.31 -15.12 -0.38
C LYS A 83 2.65 -15.80 -0.12
N ALA A 84 3.68 -15.45 -0.89
CA ALA A 84 5.04 -15.98 -0.70
C ALA A 84 5.62 -15.60 0.67
N LEU A 85 5.37 -14.37 1.16
CA LEU A 85 5.76 -13.96 2.51
C LEU A 85 5.09 -14.79 3.60
N MET A 86 3.78 -15.05 3.47
CA MET A 86 3.06 -15.89 4.41
C MET A 86 3.65 -17.31 4.49
N GLU A 87 4.01 -17.88 3.35
CA GLU A 87 4.62 -19.21 3.27
C GLU A 87 6.06 -19.22 3.79
N ALA A 88 6.88 -18.24 3.39
CA ALA A 88 8.27 -18.12 3.82
C ALA A 88 8.41 -17.97 5.35
N LEU A 89 7.42 -17.37 6.00
CA LEU A 89 7.38 -17.18 7.44
C LEU A 89 6.49 -18.21 8.17
N GLU A 90 5.94 -19.18 7.45
CA GLU A 90 5.05 -20.23 7.97
C GLU A 90 3.92 -19.66 8.86
N LEU A 91 3.26 -18.58 8.38
CA LEU A 91 2.30 -17.83 9.18
C LEU A 91 0.92 -18.52 9.22
N PRO A 92 0.46 -19.00 10.38
CA PRO A 92 -0.91 -19.44 10.52
C PRO A 92 -1.85 -18.27 10.86
N HIS A 93 -3.10 -18.34 10.38
CA HIS A 93 -4.18 -17.48 10.84
C HIS A 93 -3.88 -15.96 10.77
N VAL A 94 -3.36 -15.48 9.65
CA VAL A 94 -2.96 -14.10 9.44
C VAL A 94 -4.16 -13.13 9.46
N VAL A 95 -4.00 -11.99 10.12
CA VAL A 95 -4.84 -10.80 9.86
C VAL A 95 -4.23 -10.07 8.66
N LEU A 96 -4.92 -10.05 7.53
CA LEU A 96 -4.46 -9.34 6.33
C LEU A 96 -5.13 -7.96 6.30
N TYR A 97 -4.33 -6.92 6.49
CA TYR A 97 -4.78 -5.53 6.45
C TYR A 97 -4.22 -4.83 5.21
N GLY A 98 -5.08 -4.45 4.29
CA GLY A 98 -4.74 -3.62 3.14
C GLY A 98 -5.30 -2.20 3.28
N TYR A 99 -4.47 -1.19 3.06
CA TYR A 99 -4.88 0.20 3.04
C TYR A 99 -4.69 0.81 1.65
N SER A 100 -5.70 1.51 1.11
CA SER A 100 -5.67 2.12 -0.22
C SER A 100 -5.25 1.09 -1.29
N MET A 101 -4.20 1.29 -2.07
CA MET A 101 -3.68 0.28 -3.01
C MET A 101 -3.44 -1.09 -2.35
N GLY A 102 -3.04 -1.11 -1.07
CA GLY A 102 -2.90 -2.37 -0.32
C GLY A 102 -4.22 -3.12 -0.13
N ALA A 103 -5.36 -2.43 -0.08
CA ALA A 103 -6.66 -3.09 -0.10
C ALA A 103 -6.99 -3.68 -1.48
N ALA A 104 -6.58 -3.02 -2.58
CA ALA A 104 -6.66 -3.62 -3.92
C ALA A 104 -5.80 -4.89 -4.03
N VAL A 105 -4.60 -4.89 -3.43
CA VAL A 105 -3.75 -6.10 -3.30
C VAL A 105 -4.49 -7.18 -2.50
N THR A 106 -5.18 -6.83 -1.41
CA THR A 106 -5.95 -7.78 -0.61
C THR A 106 -7.11 -8.38 -1.39
N PHE A 107 -7.86 -7.60 -2.17
CA PHE A 107 -8.88 -8.12 -3.08
C PHE A 107 -8.27 -9.08 -4.11
N SER A 108 -7.14 -8.71 -4.69
CA SER A 108 -6.42 -9.57 -5.63
C SER A 108 -5.93 -10.87 -4.98
N TYR A 109 -5.45 -10.80 -3.73
CA TYR A 109 -5.05 -11.97 -2.95
C TYR A 109 -6.22 -12.94 -2.79
N ILE A 110 -7.38 -12.44 -2.36
CA ILE A 110 -8.57 -13.27 -2.16
C ILE A 110 -9.03 -13.91 -3.48
N SER A 111 -8.99 -13.16 -4.56
CA SER A 111 -9.34 -13.64 -5.90
C SER A 111 -8.42 -14.76 -6.41
N GLN A 112 -7.12 -14.69 -6.10
CA GLN A 112 -6.13 -15.67 -6.56
C GLN A 112 -6.02 -16.91 -5.65
N PHE A 113 -6.13 -16.70 -4.32
CA PHE A 113 -5.77 -17.72 -3.31
C PHE A 113 -6.89 -18.06 -2.34
N GLY A 114 -8.02 -17.36 -2.42
CA GLY A 114 -9.09 -17.51 -1.42
C GLY A 114 -8.69 -16.94 -0.05
N THR A 115 -9.33 -17.45 1.00
CA THR A 115 -9.15 -16.97 2.38
C THR A 115 -8.47 -17.98 3.30
N ALA A 116 -7.99 -19.11 2.76
CA ALA A 116 -7.30 -20.11 3.55
C ALA A 116 -6.03 -19.51 4.20
N GLY A 117 -5.84 -19.74 5.50
CA GLY A 117 -4.74 -19.16 6.27
C GLY A 117 -4.99 -17.73 6.79
N LEU A 118 -6.09 -17.08 6.39
CA LEU A 118 -6.49 -15.80 6.94
C LEU A 118 -7.47 -15.99 8.11
N SER A 119 -7.25 -15.25 9.19
CA SER A 119 -8.17 -15.18 10.33
C SER A 119 -9.13 -14.01 10.23
N LYS A 120 -8.64 -12.89 9.68
CA LYS A 120 -9.41 -11.65 9.47
C LYS A 120 -8.87 -10.91 8.27
N ILE A 121 -9.74 -10.10 7.67
CA ILE A 121 -9.41 -9.19 6.58
C ILE A 121 -9.84 -7.79 7.02
N ILE A 122 -8.95 -6.81 6.87
CA ILE A 122 -9.22 -5.41 7.10
C ILE A 122 -8.97 -4.67 5.79
N LEU A 123 -9.97 -3.95 5.30
CA LEU A 123 -9.91 -3.17 4.07
C LEU A 123 -10.10 -1.71 4.42
N GLY A 124 -9.07 -0.91 4.18
CA GLY A 124 -9.09 0.52 4.42
C GLY A 124 -9.09 1.30 3.11
N ASP A 125 -10.13 2.12 2.91
CA ASP A 125 -10.20 3.20 1.93
C ASP A 125 -9.91 2.78 0.47
N MET A 126 -10.56 1.72 -0.01
CA MET A 126 -10.45 1.27 -1.41
C MET A 126 -11.66 0.46 -1.85
N SER A 127 -12.06 0.68 -3.09
CA SER A 127 -13.01 -0.13 -3.83
C SER A 127 -12.31 -1.28 -4.57
N PRO A 128 -12.96 -2.43 -4.77
CA PRO A 128 -12.37 -3.55 -5.53
C PRO A 128 -12.16 -3.22 -7.02
N LYS A 129 -12.85 -2.23 -7.57
CA LYS A 129 -12.69 -1.74 -8.93
C LYS A 129 -12.69 -0.22 -8.91
N LEU A 130 -11.62 0.39 -9.42
CA LEU A 130 -11.40 1.84 -9.36
C LEU A 130 -12.20 2.62 -10.40
N ILE A 131 -12.33 2.05 -11.62
CA ILE A 131 -12.96 2.71 -12.76
C ILE A 131 -14.46 2.46 -12.72
N ASN A 132 -15.24 3.54 -12.87
CA ASN A 132 -16.70 3.47 -13.00
C ASN A 132 -17.06 3.24 -14.46
N GLU A 133 -17.63 2.06 -14.73
CA GLU A 133 -18.08 1.65 -16.07
C GLU A 133 -19.19 0.61 -15.98
N GLY A 134 -20.08 0.60 -16.96
CA GLY A 134 -21.27 -0.22 -16.93
C GLY A 134 -22.13 0.12 -15.71
N ASP A 135 -22.58 -0.89 -14.99
CA ASP A 135 -23.40 -0.73 -13.77
C ASP A 135 -22.57 -0.45 -12.49
N TRP A 136 -21.24 -0.39 -12.63
CA TRP A 136 -20.36 -0.13 -11.49
C TRP A 136 -20.15 1.37 -11.26
N ALA A 137 -20.69 1.88 -10.15
CA ALA A 137 -20.62 3.29 -9.75
C ALA A 137 -19.93 3.50 -8.39
N LEU A 138 -19.22 2.49 -7.86
CA LEU A 138 -18.58 2.51 -6.54
C LEU A 138 -17.05 2.64 -6.64
N GLY A 139 -16.53 3.10 -7.77
CA GLY A 139 -15.11 3.36 -7.99
C GLY A 139 -14.64 4.67 -7.38
N LEU A 140 -13.45 5.12 -7.77
CA LEU A 140 -12.85 6.34 -7.24
C LEU A 140 -13.69 7.59 -7.52
N TYR A 141 -13.40 8.64 -6.75
CA TYR A 141 -14.05 9.96 -6.82
C TYR A 141 -15.57 9.88 -6.72
N GLN A 142 -16.07 9.10 -5.76
CA GLN A 142 -17.51 8.96 -5.50
C GLN A 142 -18.30 8.50 -6.74
N GLY A 143 -17.72 7.60 -7.53
CA GLY A 143 -18.36 7.12 -8.74
C GLY A 143 -18.02 7.91 -10.02
N HIS A 144 -17.16 8.91 -9.96
CA HIS A 144 -16.85 9.76 -11.10
C HIS A 144 -15.56 9.39 -11.86
N TYR A 145 -14.73 8.47 -11.36
CA TYR A 145 -13.49 8.06 -12.05
C TYR A 145 -13.80 7.17 -13.25
N THR A 146 -13.72 7.73 -14.45
CA THR A 146 -14.05 7.06 -15.71
C THR A 146 -12.83 6.43 -16.39
N ARG A 147 -13.07 5.57 -17.40
CA ARG A 147 -12.02 5.02 -18.26
C ARG A 147 -11.17 6.13 -18.91
N SER A 148 -11.79 7.18 -19.41
CA SER A 148 -11.08 8.32 -20.03
C SER A 148 -10.18 9.06 -19.04
N MET A 149 -10.58 9.18 -17.77
CA MET A 149 -9.72 9.78 -16.73
C MET A 149 -8.51 8.87 -16.43
N TYR A 150 -8.75 7.58 -16.29
CA TYR A 150 -7.69 6.61 -16.10
C TYR A 150 -6.63 6.63 -17.22
N GLU A 151 -7.07 6.71 -18.48
CA GLU A 151 -6.17 6.79 -19.64
C GLU A 151 -5.32 8.07 -19.63
N LYS A 152 -5.91 9.20 -19.24
CA LYS A 152 -5.18 10.48 -19.05
C LYS A 152 -4.18 10.39 -17.90
N ASP A 153 -4.56 9.78 -16.79
CA ASP A 153 -3.65 9.56 -15.67
C ASP A 153 -2.48 8.66 -16.05
N LEU A 154 -2.74 7.57 -16.78
CA LEU A 154 -1.67 6.70 -17.30
C LEU A 154 -0.71 7.43 -18.23
N GLU A 155 -1.23 8.26 -19.13
CA GLU A 155 -0.37 9.06 -20.02
C GLU A 155 0.45 10.06 -19.21
N LEU A 156 -0.15 10.73 -18.23
CA LEU A 156 0.57 11.67 -17.37
C LEU A 156 1.64 10.95 -16.52
N ILE A 157 1.36 9.75 -16.00
CA ILE A 157 2.34 8.93 -15.27
C ILE A 157 3.55 8.60 -16.15
N ARG A 158 3.33 8.32 -17.43
CA ARG A 158 4.40 7.96 -18.37
C ARG A 158 5.23 9.15 -18.82
N THR A 159 4.60 10.30 -18.99
CA THR A 159 5.23 11.49 -19.60
C THR A 159 5.75 12.48 -18.55
N ASP A 160 5.05 12.63 -17.41
CA ASP A 160 5.41 13.55 -16.33
C ASP A 160 4.90 13.02 -14.98
N TYR A 161 5.59 12.01 -14.45
CA TYR A 161 5.25 11.42 -13.16
C TYR A 161 5.25 12.45 -12.01
N LYS A 162 6.15 13.43 -12.04
CA LYS A 162 6.21 14.47 -11.00
C LYS A 162 4.93 15.29 -10.96
N ARG A 163 4.43 15.68 -12.12
CA ARG A 163 3.16 16.41 -12.23
C ARG A 163 1.98 15.57 -11.75
N PHE A 164 1.94 14.29 -12.12
CA PHE A 164 0.93 13.36 -11.62
C PHE A 164 0.97 13.26 -10.09
N ALA A 165 2.14 13.06 -9.50
CA ALA A 165 2.31 12.97 -8.06
C ALA A 165 1.85 14.23 -7.32
N LEU A 166 2.14 15.42 -7.89
CA LEU A 166 1.67 16.69 -7.34
C LEU A 166 0.14 16.83 -7.39
N ILE A 167 -0.49 16.47 -8.52
CA ILE A 167 -1.96 16.51 -8.66
C ILE A 167 -2.61 15.57 -7.63
N VAL A 168 -2.09 14.35 -7.48
CA VAL A 168 -2.60 13.40 -6.49
C VAL A 168 -2.41 13.93 -5.07
N ALA A 169 -1.25 14.47 -4.75
CA ALA A 169 -0.98 15.04 -3.43
C ALA A 169 -1.89 16.25 -3.13
N GLU A 170 -2.07 17.15 -4.09
CA GLU A 170 -2.98 18.29 -3.96
C GLU A 170 -4.44 17.83 -3.80
N GLY A 171 -4.88 16.86 -4.59
CA GLY A 171 -6.22 16.31 -4.49
C GLY A 171 -6.50 15.63 -3.15
N LEU A 172 -5.56 14.81 -2.65
CA LEU A 172 -5.71 14.12 -1.38
C LEU A 172 -5.57 15.04 -0.16
N LEU A 173 -4.69 16.05 -0.23
CA LEU A 173 -4.32 16.87 0.91
C LEU A 173 -5.15 18.14 1.05
N PHE A 174 -5.64 18.72 -0.06
CA PHE A 174 -6.17 20.08 -0.05
C PHE A 174 -7.64 20.21 -0.45
N GLN A 175 -8.24 19.23 -1.12
CA GLN A 175 -9.59 19.40 -1.65
C GLN A 175 -10.74 19.15 -0.66
N ASN A 176 -10.52 18.49 0.48
CA ASN A 176 -11.66 18.00 1.26
C ASN A 176 -11.75 18.43 2.70
N SER A 177 -10.83 19.18 3.27
CA SER A 177 -11.05 19.79 4.60
C SER A 177 -9.92 20.71 5.06
N PRO A 178 -10.22 21.90 5.59
CA PRO A 178 -9.29 22.70 6.40
C PRO A 178 -8.75 21.93 7.64
N GLN A 179 -9.44 20.87 8.07
CA GLN A 179 -9.02 20.01 9.18
C GLN A 179 -7.96 18.99 8.76
N HIS A 180 -7.99 18.44 7.54
CA HIS A 180 -6.93 17.55 7.05
C HIS A 180 -5.59 18.28 6.89
N ALA A 181 -5.61 19.53 6.46
CA ALA A 181 -4.40 20.35 6.37
C ALA A 181 -3.72 20.59 7.74
N ARG A 182 -4.46 20.51 8.84
CA ARG A 182 -3.91 20.67 10.22
C ARG A 182 -3.20 19.42 10.75
N ASN A 183 -3.47 18.27 10.19
CA ASN A 183 -2.83 17.00 10.58
C ASN A 183 -1.52 16.72 9.84
N PHE A 184 -1.23 17.48 8.79
CA PHE A 184 0.06 17.47 8.13
C PHE A 184 0.94 18.59 8.71
N THR A 185 1.97 18.21 9.43
CA THR A 185 3.00 19.14 9.91
C THR A 185 3.87 19.57 8.74
N GLY A 186 3.56 20.72 8.16
CA GLY A 186 4.32 21.33 7.08
C GLY A 186 3.45 22.22 6.18
N THR A 187 4.09 23.17 5.53
CA THR A 187 3.45 23.98 4.49
C THR A 187 3.23 23.17 3.22
N ALA A 188 2.34 23.63 2.32
CA ALA A 188 2.14 23.03 1.01
C ALA A 188 3.45 22.86 0.24
N ASP A 189 4.38 23.80 0.37
CA ASP A 189 5.67 23.79 -0.31
C ASP A 189 6.63 22.75 0.31
N GLU A 190 6.61 22.56 1.63
CA GLU A 190 7.38 21.50 2.30
C GLU A 190 6.86 20.11 1.93
N ILE A 191 5.56 19.94 1.77
CA ILE A 191 4.96 18.68 1.33
C ILE A 191 5.31 18.42 -0.14
N ARG A 192 5.23 19.43 -1.01
CA ARG A 192 5.68 19.34 -2.42
C ARG A 192 7.15 18.96 -2.52
N ALA A 193 8.02 19.56 -1.70
CA ALA A 193 9.45 19.25 -1.69
C ALA A 193 9.80 17.82 -1.25
N ARG A 194 8.91 17.16 -0.49
CA ARG A 194 9.10 15.76 -0.07
C ARG A 194 8.63 14.74 -1.12
N ILE A 195 7.80 15.16 -2.07
CA ILE A 195 7.24 14.31 -3.14
C ILE A 195 8.13 14.38 -4.40
N LEU A 196 8.88 15.45 -4.59
CA LEU A 196 9.80 15.68 -5.71
C LEU A 196 11.21 15.25 -5.38
#